data_494853e3c7b78a17d922378e3a2f9d55
#
_entry.id   494853e3c7b78a17d922378e3a2f9d55
#
_cell.length_a   1.000
_cell.length_b   1.000
_cell.length_c   1.000
_cell.angle_alpha   90.00
_cell.angle_beta   90.00
_cell.angle_gamma   90.00
#
_symmetry.space_group_name_H-M   'P 1'
#
loop_
_entity.id
_entity.type
_entity.pdbx_description
1 polymer ?
#
loop_
_entity_poly.entity_id
_entity_poly.type
_entity_poly.pdbx_seq_one_letter_code
_entity_poly.pdbx_strand_id
1 'polypeptide(L)'
;LVGSEMCIRDRYRTIEGFEHLEIMRPAYAIEYDCADPTALAPTLEFKEIRGLYGAGQFNGTSGYEEAAAQGLLAGLNAARAVQGRPGIVLKRQESYIGTLVDDLVTKGVLDPYRMMTSRSEYRLYLRQDNADERLTPLGREIGLVDDARWAEFNHRRAVRREEAALSLIHISEPT
;
A
#
# COMPACT_ATOMS: atom_id res chain seq x y z
N LEU A 1 -28.30 16.31 -2.28
CA LEU A 1 -27.96 15.57 -3.50
C LEU A 1 -28.87 15.91 -4.70
N VAL A 2 -30.18 16.11 -4.51
CA VAL A 2 -31.11 16.44 -5.61
C VAL A 2 -30.77 17.78 -6.28
N GLY A 3 -30.25 18.76 -5.53
CA GLY A 3 -29.82 20.05 -6.09
C GLY A 3 -28.56 19.99 -6.96
N SER A 4 -27.69 18.98 -6.75
CA SER A 4 -26.45 18.83 -7.51
C SER A 4 -26.69 18.27 -8.92
N GLU A 5 -27.65 17.37 -9.11
CA GLU A 5 -27.97 16.82 -10.44
C GLU A 5 -28.55 17.87 -11.38
N MET A 6 -29.44 18.74 -10.89
CA MET A 6 -29.96 19.86 -11.69
C MET A 6 -28.81 20.80 -12.11
N CYS A 7 -27.95 21.17 -11.20
CA CYS A 7 -26.81 22.06 -11.51
C CYS A 7 -25.84 21.42 -12.53
N ILE A 8 -25.61 20.12 -12.47
CA ILE A 8 -24.76 19.40 -13.43
C ILE A 8 -25.39 19.39 -14.82
N ARG A 9 -26.69 19.09 -14.91
CA ARG A 9 -27.44 19.11 -16.19
C ARG A 9 -27.39 20.49 -16.82
N ASP A 10 -27.62 21.53 -16.03
CA ASP A 10 -27.60 22.93 -16.52
C ASP A 10 -26.20 23.32 -17.03
N ARG A 11 -25.14 22.91 -16.33
CA ARG A 11 -23.76 23.11 -16.79
C ARG A 11 -23.46 22.42 -18.11
N TYR A 12 -23.90 21.17 -18.31
CA TYR A 12 -23.70 20.51 -19.60
C TYR A 12 -24.44 21.19 -20.74
N ARG A 13 -25.61 21.75 -20.48
CA ARG A 13 -26.41 22.48 -21.49
C ARG A 13 -25.83 23.81 -21.90
N THR A 14 -24.83 24.34 -21.18
CA THR A 14 -24.08 25.54 -21.61
C THR A 14 -22.99 25.25 -22.63
N ILE A 15 -22.70 23.96 -22.89
CA ILE A 15 -21.71 23.54 -23.88
C ILE A 15 -22.38 23.52 -25.25
N GLU A 16 -21.75 24.15 -26.24
CA GLU A 16 -22.23 24.18 -27.61
C GLU A 16 -22.45 22.75 -28.16
N GLY A 17 -23.65 22.51 -28.68
CA GLY A 17 -24.08 21.21 -29.17
C GLY A 17 -24.74 20.30 -28.10
N PHE A 18 -24.77 20.72 -26.83
CA PHE A 18 -25.41 20.00 -25.73
C PHE A 18 -26.65 20.68 -25.15
N GLU A 19 -27.20 21.69 -25.84
CA GLU A 19 -28.33 22.49 -25.37
C GLU A 19 -29.58 21.64 -25.04
N HIS A 20 -29.77 20.56 -25.77
CA HIS A 20 -30.88 19.63 -25.62
C HIS A 20 -30.47 18.26 -25.08
N LEU A 21 -29.31 18.21 -24.39
CA LEU A 21 -28.77 16.98 -23.81
C LEU A 21 -29.80 16.27 -22.92
N GLU A 22 -30.03 15.00 -23.19
CA GLU A 22 -30.69 14.06 -22.28
C GLU A 22 -29.69 13.10 -21.70
N ILE A 23 -29.61 13.07 -20.35
CA ILE A 23 -28.69 12.18 -19.63
C ILE A 23 -29.33 10.79 -19.57
N MET A 24 -28.83 9.84 -20.32
CA MET A 24 -29.29 8.45 -20.36
C MET A 24 -29.05 7.73 -19.02
N ARG A 25 -27.91 8.02 -18.40
CA ARG A 25 -27.52 7.46 -17.11
C ARG A 25 -26.64 8.48 -16.36
N PRO A 26 -27.04 8.92 -15.17
CA PRO A 26 -26.18 9.79 -14.37
C PRO A 26 -24.91 9.05 -13.94
N ALA A 27 -23.80 9.77 -13.90
CA ALA A 27 -22.62 9.29 -13.21
C ALA A 27 -22.93 9.15 -11.72
N TYR A 28 -22.36 8.14 -11.08
CA TYR A 28 -22.45 8.01 -9.64
C TYR A 28 -21.12 8.43 -8.99
N ALA A 29 -21.23 9.07 -7.86
CA ALA A 29 -20.11 9.31 -6.98
C ALA A 29 -20.23 8.39 -5.77
N ILE A 30 -19.11 7.86 -5.34
CA ILE A 30 -19.03 7.10 -4.10
C ILE A 30 -18.37 8.01 -3.09
N GLU A 31 -19.06 8.28 -1.99
CA GLU A 31 -18.54 9.02 -0.84
C GLU A 31 -18.22 8.02 0.27
N TYR A 32 -17.08 8.21 0.92
CA TYR A 32 -16.65 7.37 2.02
C TYR A 32 -16.34 8.24 3.22
N ASP A 33 -16.85 7.83 4.36
CA ASP A 33 -16.39 8.36 5.63
C ASP A 33 -14.96 7.86 5.88
N CYS A 34 -14.06 8.76 6.25
CA CYS A 34 -12.71 8.42 6.64
C CYS A 34 -12.27 9.25 7.84
N ALA A 35 -11.38 8.67 8.64
CA ALA A 35 -10.65 9.41 9.66
C ALA A 35 -9.43 10.08 9.03
N ASP A 36 -8.95 11.15 9.66
CA ASP A 36 -7.68 11.75 9.27
C ASP A 36 -6.53 10.77 9.62
N PRO A 37 -5.84 10.20 8.62
CA PRO A 37 -4.79 9.23 8.87
C PRO A 37 -3.56 9.82 9.55
N THR A 38 -3.42 11.14 9.61
CA THR A 38 -2.34 11.80 10.37
C THR A 38 -2.50 11.61 11.90
N ALA A 39 -3.70 11.22 12.35
CA ALA A 39 -3.94 10.81 13.73
C ALA A 39 -3.32 9.45 14.09
N LEU A 40 -2.83 8.70 13.10
CA LEU A 40 -2.19 7.40 13.29
C LEU A 40 -0.68 7.54 13.44
N ALA A 41 -0.10 6.66 14.24
CA ALA A 41 1.34 6.40 14.28
C ALA A 41 1.76 5.53 13.08
N PRO A 42 3.06 5.41 12.75
CA PRO A 42 3.54 4.52 11.68
C PRO A 42 3.22 3.03 11.90
N THR A 43 2.79 2.64 13.08
CA THR A 43 2.28 1.32 13.42
C THR A 43 0.81 1.13 13.07
N LEU A 44 0.13 2.18 12.57
CA LEU A 44 -1.31 2.30 12.35
C LEU A 44 -2.15 2.31 13.64
N GLU A 45 -1.53 2.49 14.79
CA GLU A 45 -2.20 2.74 16.07
C GLU A 45 -2.60 4.22 16.17
N PHE A 46 -3.78 4.51 16.69
CA PHE A 46 -4.18 5.89 16.99
C PHE A 46 -3.30 6.49 18.09
N LYS A 47 -2.78 7.69 17.85
CA LYS A 47 -1.88 8.39 18.79
C LYS A 47 -2.55 8.70 20.12
N GLU A 48 -3.86 9.00 20.09
CA GLU A 48 -4.64 9.38 21.26
C GLU A 48 -5.34 8.21 21.96
N ILE A 49 -5.52 7.08 21.25
CA ILE A 49 -6.28 5.94 21.78
C ILE A 49 -5.42 4.69 21.68
N ARG A 50 -4.81 4.35 22.81
CA ARG A 50 -3.95 3.17 22.89
C ARG A 50 -4.73 1.89 22.65
N GLY A 51 -4.16 1.00 21.82
CA GLY A 51 -4.75 -0.28 21.44
C GLY A 51 -5.79 -0.21 20.31
N LEU A 52 -6.10 0.99 19.82
CA LEU A 52 -6.96 1.17 18.65
C LEU A 52 -6.10 1.33 17.37
N TYR A 53 -6.39 0.53 16.37
CA TYR A 53 -5.69 0.54 15.07
C TYR A 53 -6.67 0.84 13.95
N GLY A 54 -6.23 1.66 12.98
CA GLY A 54 -7.01 1.97 11.79
C GLY A 54 -6.44 1.25 10.56
N ALA A 55 -7.29 0.71 9.69
CA ALA A 55 -6.85 0.07 8.46
C ALA A 55 -7.88 0.16 7.34
N GLY A 56 -7.40 0.22 6.09
CA GLY A 56 -8.24 0.19 4.91
C GLY A 56 -8.85 1.53 4.55
N GLN A 57 -10.04 1.47 3.98
CA GLN A 57 -10.76 2.64 3.48
C GLN A 57 -10.99 3.71 4.56
N PHE A 58 -11.16 3.30 5.80
CA PHE A 58 -11.30 4.19 6.95
C PHE A 58 -10.13 5.18 7.10
N ASN A 59 -8.95 4.81 6.62
CA ASN A 59 -7.75 5.67 6.58
C ASN A 59 -7.63 6.47 5.27
N GLY A 60 -8.69 6.60 4.49
CA GLY A 60 -8.70 7.39 3.26
C GLY A 60 -8.10 6.71 2.04
N THR A 61 -7.97 5.39 2.02
CA THR A 61 -7.55 4.62 0.83
C THR A 61 -8.76 4.02 0.11
N SER A 62 -8.69 3.88 -1.22
CA SER A 62 -9.82 3.35 -2.01
C SER A 62 -9.55 2.01 -2.67
N GLY A 63 -8.35 1.41 -2.53
CA GLY A 63 -7.99 0.15 -3.15
C GLY A 63 -8.02 -1.03 -2.18
N TYR A 64 -8.32 -2.22 -2.71
CA TYR A 64 -8.31 -3.47 -1.94
C TYR A 64 -6.90 -3.85 -1.48
N GLU A 65 -5.91 -3.58 -2.31
CA GLU A 65 -4.49 -3.85 -2.03
C GLU A 65 -4.00 -2.99 -0.87
N GLU A 66 -4.36 -1.71 -0.86
CA GLU A 66 -4.04 -0.80 0.23
C GLU A 66 -4.72 -1.22 1.53
N ALA A 67 -5.98 -1.67 1.45
CA ALA A 67 -6.72 -2.15 2.61
C ALA A 67 -6.09 -3.44 3.19
N ALA A 68 -5.72 -4.38 2.33
CA ALA A 68 -5.06 -5.62 2.73
C ALA A 68 -3.70 -5.36 3.41
N ALA A 69 -2.89 -4.47 2.82
CA ALA A 69 -1.59 -4.09 3.36
C ALA A 69 -1.69 -3.43 4.75
N GLN A 70 -2.62 -2.48 4.89
CA GLN A 70 -2.88 -1.82 6.16
C GLN A 70 -3.42 -2.80 7.21
N GLY A 71 -4.39 -3.65 6.83
CA GLY A 71 -4.96 -4.66 7.72
C GLY A 71 -3.93 -5.64 8.24
N LEU A 72 -3.02 -6.10 7.37
CA LEU A 72 -1.90 -6.96 7.76
C LEU A 72 -1.00 -6.26 8.78
N LEU A 73 -0.56 -5.02 8.50
CA LEU A 73 0.35 -4.29 9.37
C LEU A 73 -0.30 -3.90 10.70
N ALA A 74 -1.54 -3.41 10.67
CA ALA A 74 -2.29 -3.07 11.87
C ALA A 74 -2.54 -4.29 12.77
N GLY A 75 -2.99 -5.41 12.19
CA GLY A 75 -3.19 -6.67 12.92
C GLY A 75 -1.91 -7.23 13.52
N LEU A 76 -0.81 -7.17 12.77
CA LEU A 76 0.51 -7.58 13.24
C LEU A 76 0.95 -6.72 14.43
N ASN A 77 0.83 -5.40 14.34
CA ASN A 77 1.23 -4.50 15.41
C ASN A 77 0.34 -4.62 16.64
N ALA A 78 -0.98 -4.83 16.46
CA ALA A 78 -1.89 -5.12 17.55
C ALA A 78 -1.51 -6.42 18.28
N ALA A 79 -1.21 -7.50 17.55
CA ALA A 79 -0.78 -8.77 18.13
C ALA A 79 0.55 -8.63 18.91
N ARG A 80 1.50 -7.88 18.37
CA ARG A 80 2.78 -7.61 19.05
C ARG A 80 2.60 -6.76 20.31
N ALA A 81 1.72 -5.77 20.27
CA ALA A 81 1.39 -4.96 21.45
C ALA A 81 0.83 -5.81 22.60
N VAL A 82 -0.10 -6.75 22.28
CA VAL A 82 -0.64 -7.70 23.28
C VAL A 82 0.47 -8.61 23.86
N GLN A 83 1.48 -8.95 23.03
CA GLN A 83 2.63 -9.76 23.45
C GLN A 83 3.71 -8.95 24.19
N GLY A 84 3.54 -7.64 24.36
CA GLY A 84 4.55 -6.76 24.95
C GLY A 84 5.80 -6.58 24.07
N ARG A 85 5.70 -6.83 22.76
CA ARG A 85 6.78 -6.68 21.78
C ARG A 85 6.70 -5.32 21.08
N PRO A 86 7.83 -4.76 20.64
CA PRO A 86 7.82 -3.49 19.91
C PRO A 86 7.07 -3.64 18.58
N GLY A 87 6.38 -2.58 18.18
CA GLY A 87 5.69 -2.51 16.89
C GLY A 87 6.67 -2.54 15.72
N ILE A 88 6.17 -2.93 14.54
CA ILE A 88 6.92 -2.97 13.29
C ILE A 88 6.53 -1.78 12.44
N VAL A 89 7.52 -1.08 11.96
CA VAL A 89 7.41 0.03 11.01
C VAL A 89 8.24 -0.33 9.78
N LEU A 90 7.57 -0.46 8.64
CA LEU A 90 8.24 -0.64 7.35
C LEU A 90 8.64 0.74 6.81
N LYS A 91 9.89 0.86 6.36
CA LYS A 91 10.40 2.10 5.81
C LYS A 91 10.08 2.22 4.31
N ARG A 92 10.08 3.45 3.80
CA ARG A 92 9.82 3.75 2.38
C ARG A 92 10.76 3.02 1.43
N GLN A 93 12.04 2.86 1.79
CA GLN A 93 13.02 2.12 0.99
C GLN A 93 12.90 0.59 1.07
N GLU A 94 12.13 0.08 2.02
CA GLU A 94 12.00 -1.37 2.24
C GLU A 94 10.81 -1.96 1.47
N SER A 95 9.71 -1.20 1.35
CA SER A 95 8.50 -1.71 0.72
C SER A 95 7.54 -0.61 0.26
N TYR A 96 6.66 -0.96 -0.68
CA TYR A 96 5.52 -0.11 -1.03
C TYR A 96 4.52 0.05 0.12
N ILE A 97 4.42 -0.93 1.01
CA ILE A 97 3.64 -0.82 2.26
C ILE A 97 4.21 0.29 3.14
N GLY A 98 5.54 0.36 3.26
CA GLY A 98 6.21 1.44 3.98
C GLY A 98 5.94 2.81 3.37
N THR A 99 6.00 2.93 2.04
CA THR A 99 5.66 4.17 1.32
C THR A 99 4.20 4.57 1.56
N LEU A 100 3.27 3.61 1.47
CA LEU A 100 1.84 3.81 1.70
C LEU A 100 1.58 4.36 3.11
N VAL A 101 2.07 3.68 4.12
CA VAL A 101 1.83 4.06 5.52
C VAL A 101 2.47 5.40 5.84
N ASP A 102 3.70 5.62 5.40
CA ASP A 102 4.40 6.90 5.61
C ASP A 102 3.64 8.07 4.96
N ASP A 103 3.19 7.92 3.72
CA ASP A 103 2.38 8.95 3.05
C ASP A 103 1.09 9.25 3.83
N LEU A 104 0.37 8.22 4.30
CA LEU A 104 -0.87 8.39 5.05
C LEU A 104 -0.64 9.17 6.36
N VAL A 105 0.31 8.73 7.18
CA VAL A 105 0.48 9.25 8.54
C VAL A 105 1.23 10.59 8.59
N THR A 106 1.96 10.96 7.52
CA THR A 106 2.73 12.21 7.47
C THR A 106 2.09 13.29 6.63
N LYS A 107 1.51 12.93 5.48
CA LYS A 107 0.93 13.88 4.53
C LYS A 107 -0.59 13.99 4.65
N GLY A 108 -1.25 12.96 5.19
CA GLY A 108 -2.69 12.85 5.15
C GLY A 108 -3.23 12.61 3.74
N VAL A 109 -4.54 12.71 3.59
CA VAL A 109 -5.24 12.53 2.31
C VAL A 109 -6.31 13.60 2.13
N LEU A 110 -6.35 14.21 0.96
CA LEU A 110 -7.42 15.09 0.52
C LEU A 110 -8.36 14.37 -0.45
N ASP A 111 -7.80 13.51 -1.27
CA ASP A 111 -8.50 12.62 -2.21
C ASP A 111 -8.21 11.17 -1.84
N PRO A 112 -9.07 10.20 -2.22
CA PRO A 112 -8.83 8.78 -1.93
C PRO A 112 -7.46 8.32 -2.40
N TYR A 113 -6.64 7.86 -1.47
CA TYR A 113 -5.27 7.46 -1.77
C TYR A 113 -5.24 6.15 -2.57
N ARG A 114 -4.44 6.14 -3.63
CA ARG A 114 -4.08 4.94 -4.40
C ARG A 114 -2.58 4.81 -4.46
N MET A 115 -2.10 3.60 -4.20
CA MET A 115 -0.67 3.28 -4.30
C MET A 115 -0.27 3.15 -5.77
N MET A 116 0.61 4.02 -6.20
CA MET A 116 1.23 3.99 -7.53
C MET A 116 2.74 3.97 -7.39
N THR A 117 3.43 3.34 -8.33
CA THR A 117 4.90 3.29 -8.34
C THR A 117 5.54 4.68 -8.33
N SER A 118 4.86 5.67 -8.93
CA SER A 118 5.31 7.07 -8.95
C SER A 118 5.39 7.73 -7.56
N ARG A 119 4.70 7.18 -6.55
CA ARG A 119 4.75 7.70 -5.19
C ARG A 119 6.00 7.31 -4.41
N SER A 120 6.75 6.32 -4.91
CA SER A 120 7.97 5.86 -4.25
C SER A 120 9.22 6.42 -4.95
N GLU A 121 10.09 6.99 -4.16
CA GLU A 121 11.44 7.45 -4.57
C GLU A 121 12.31 6.26 -4.97
N TYR A 122 12.01 5.08 -4.41
CA TYR A 122 12.76 3.84 -4.59
C TYR A 122 12.14 2.90 -5.63
N ARG A 123 11.27 3.40 -6.54
CA ARG A 123 10.51 2.57 -7.49
C ARG A 123 11.35 1.66 -8.38
N LEU A 124 12.60 2.03 -8.68
CA LEU A 124 13.52 1.20 -9.47
C LEU A 124 14.10 0.03 -8.65
N TYR A 125 14.15 0.17 -7.34
CA TYR A 125 14.61 -0.85 -6.41
C TYR A 125 13.46 -1.73 -5.89
N LEU A 126 12.32 -1.14 -5.59
CA LEU A 126 11.14 -1.82 -5.05
C LEU A 126 10.37 -2.50 -6.18
N ARG A 127 10.82 -3.69 -6.57
CA ARG A 127 10.21 -4.46 -7.64
C ARG A 127 9.50 -5.70 -7.08
N GLN A 128 8.58 -6.26 -7.86
CA GLN A 128 7.86 -7.48 -7.50
C GLN A 128 8.80 -8.68 -7.45
N ASP A 129 9.75 -8.76 -8.38
CA ASP A 129 10.68 -9.87 -8.53
C ASP A 129 11.69 -10.02 -7.38
N ASN A 130 11.93 -8.96 -6.61
CA ASN A 130 12.84 -8.97 -5.47
C ASN A 130 12.14 -8.75 -4.11
N ALA A 131 10.82 -8.72 -4.08
CA ALA A 131 10.06 -8.47 -2.86
C ALA A 131 10.27 -9.57 -1.80
N ASP A 132 10.41 -10.82 -2.23
CA ASP A 132 10.70 -11.94 -1.36
C ASP A 132 12.06 -11.81 -0.65
N GLU A 133 13.09 -11.34 -1.34
CA GLU A 133 14.40 -11.12 -0.74
C GLU A 133 14.42 -10.02 0.31
N ARG A 134 13.61 -8.99 0.11
CA ARG A 134 13.52 -7.86 1.03
C ARG A 134 12.67 -8.13 2.27
N LEU A 135 11.55 -8.87 2.11
CA LEU A 135 10.52 -8.98 3.15
C LEU A 135 10.42 -10.35 3.80
N THR A 136 10.82 -11.46 3.13
CA THR A 136 10.73 -12.80 3.71
C THR A 136 11.60 -12.97 4.98
N PRO A 137 12.83 -12.42 5.06
CA PRO A 137 13.61 -12.48 6.28
C PRO A 137 12.91 -11.80 7.47
N LEU A 138 12.34 -10.62 7.25
CA LEU A 138 11.54 -9.95 8.27
C LEU A 138 10.31 -10.78 8.65
N GLY A 139 9.59 -11.31 7.65
CA GLY A 139 8.45 -12.20 7.88
C GLY A 139 8.81 -13.42 8.72
N ARG A 140 10.01 -13.97 8.55
CA ARG A 140 10.53 -15.09 9.37
C ARG A 140 10.81 -14.65 10.81
N GLU A 141 11.47 -13.51 10.97
CA GLU A 141 11.80 -12.96 12.29
C GLU A 141 10.55 -12.71 13.15
N ILE A 142 9.50 -12.23 12.52
CA ILE A 142 8.24 -11.88 13.22
C ILE A 142 7.24 -13.05 13.34
N GLY A 143 7.58 -14.22 12.77
CA GLY A 143 6.79 -15.45 12.90
C GLY A 143 5.67 -15.62 11.86
N LEU A 144 5.68 -14.86 10.77
CA LEU A 144 4.72 -15.00 9.66
C LEU A 144 5.14 -16.06 8.63
N VAL A 145 6.42 -16.42 8.61
CA VAL A 145 6.99 -17.39 7.68
C VAL A 145 7.38 -18.64 8.45
N ASP A 146 6.72 -19.76 8.15
CA ASP A 146 6.98 -21.08 8.72
C ASP A 146 8.28 -21.70 8.20
N ASP A 147 8.65 -22.86 8.74
CA ASP A 147 9.90 -23.55 8.39
C ASP A 147 9.91 -24.01 6.93
N ALA A 148 8.79 -24.48 6.41
CA ALA A 148 8.70 -24.97 5.03
C ALA A 148 8.91 -23.82 4.02
N ARG A 149 8.23 -22.69 4.21
CA ARG A 149 8.38 -21.50 3.37
C ARG A 149 9.77 -20.90 3.50
N TRP A 150 10.36 -20.93 4.70
CA TRP A 150 11.72 -20.46 4.93
C TRP A 150 12.76 -21.32 4.21
N ALA A 151 12.61 -22.65 4.25
CA ALA A 151 13.48 -23.57 3.54
C ALA A 151 13.40 -23.37 2.02
N GLU A 152 12.19 -23.23 1.48
CA GLU A 152 11.96 -22.96 0.07
C GLU A 152 12.56 -21.61 -0.37
N PHE A 153 12.41 -20.57 0.43
CA PHE A 153 13.02 -19.27 0.17
C PHE A 153 14.55 -19.37 0.09
N ASN A 154 15.18 -20.05 1.06
CA ASN A 154 16.63 -20.20 1.08
C ASN A 154 17.14 -21.04 -0.09
N HIS A 155 16.42 -22.09 -0.48
CA HIS A 155 16.75 -22.88 -1.66
C HIS A 155 16.73 -22.02 -2.94
N ARG A 156 15.65 -21.31 -3.20
CA ARG A 156 15.55 -20.41 -4.36
C ARG A 156 16.62 -19.30 -4.36
N ARG A 157 16.95 -18.77 -3.20
CA ARG A 157 18.00 -17.77 -3.03
C ARG A 157 19.39 -18.34 -3.34
N ALA A 158 19.67 -19.59 -2.94
CA ALA A 158 20.92 -20.26 -3.25
C ALA A 158 21.09 -20.49 -4.76
N VAL A 159 20.06 -21.02 -5.43
CA VAL A 159 20.05 -21.25 -6.89
C VAL A 159 20.28 -19.94 -7.64
N ARG A 160 19.55 -18.86 -7.31
CA ARG A 160 19.73 -17.55 -7.95
C ARG A 160 21.15 -17.00 -7.81
N ARG A 161 21.79 -17.20 -6.65
CA ARG A 161 23.17 -16.77 -6.43
C ARG A 161 24.18 -17.55 -7.26
N GLU A 162 23.97 -18.85 -7.37
CA GLU A 162 24.81 -19.74 -8.17
C GLU A 162 24.70 -19.37 -9.67
N GLU A 163 23.49 -19.21 -10.19
CA GLU A 163 23.26 -18.77 -11.57
C GLU A 163 23.86 -17.38 -11.87
N ALA A 164 23.70 -16.42 -10.93
CA ALA A 164 24.29 -15.10 -11.08
C ALA A 164 25.84 -15.17 -11.12
N ALA A 165 26.45 -16.02 -10.29
CA ALA A 165 27.90 -16.22 -10.31
C ALA A 165 28.38 -16.81 -11.65
N LEU A 166 27.66 -17.80 -12.19
CA LEU A 166 27.96 -18.38 -13.52
C LEU A 166 27.82 -17.34 -14.64
N SER A 167 26.78 -16.51 -14.61
CA SER A 167 26.58 -15.44 -15.58
C SER A 167 27.72 -14.41 -15.57
N LEU A 168 28.24 -14.05 -14.40
CA LEU A 168 29.35 -13.12 -14.27
C LEU A 168 30.68 -13.69 -14.83
N ILE A 169 30.90 -14.99 -14.73
CA ILE A 169 32.08 -15.63 -15.33
C ILE A 169 32.04 -15.51 -16.85
N HIS A 170 30.90 -15.73 -17.48
CA HIS A 170 30.77 -15.61 -18.94
C HIS A 170 30.91 -14.17 -19.46
N ILE A 171 30.62 -13.16 -18.65
CA ILE A 171 30.78 -11.74 -19.04
C ILE A 171 32.24 -11.29 -18.91
N SER A 172 33.03 -11.92 -18.04
CA SER A 172 34.41 -11.54 -17.76
C SER A 172 35.47 -12.25 -18.57
N GLU A 173 35.11 -13.27 -19.36
CA GLU A 173 36.03 -13.91 -20.31
C GLU A 173 35.92 -13.21 -21.66
N PRO A 174 36.96 -12.43 -22.12
CA PRO A 174 37.00 -11.92 -23.46
C PRO A 174 37.27 -13.10 -24.42
N THR A 175 36.35 -13.30 -25.36
CA THR A 175 36.53 -14.19 -26.50
C THR A 175 37.65 -13.70 -27.40
#